data_6f58cf44f88496d77fd4ea58e9e6662b
#
_entry.id   6f58cf44f88496d77fd4ea58e9e6662b
#
_cell.length_a   1.000
_cell.length_b   1.000
_cell.length_c   1.000
_cell.angle_alpha   90.00
_cell.angle_beta   90.00
_cell.angle_gamma   90.00
#
_symmetry.space_group_name_H-M   'P 1'
#
loop_
_entity.id
_entity.type
_entity.pdbx_description
1 polymer ?
#
loop_
_entity_poly.entity_id
_entity_poly.type
_entity_poly.pdbx_seq_one_letter_code
_entity_poly.pdbx_strand_id
1 'polypeptide(L)'
;ASIAAVAQVELKTRPESEELGTKLVIAGSKVESQEAVSCSKGSNFSIKNLFFNIPARRKFLKANSTELSNILTEFERIALVHPEVAFYLYSNDTELFNLPVMPLRQRILAVFGKKLNQYLLSVDVDTTMVKVSGFVAKPETARKKGAHQYFFVNGRYMRHPYFHKAVMDAYEQLIPAGEQISYFIYFEVDPANIDVNIHCLLYTSPSPRDVEEYRM
;
A
#
# COMPACT_ATOMS: atom_id res chain seq x y z
N ALA A 1 12.62 4.81 -12.60
CA ALA A 1 13.96 5.43 -12.52
C ALA A 1 14.71 5.02 -11.24
N SER A 2 14.15 5.20 -10.03
CA SER A 2 14.86 4.94 -8.75
C SER A 2 15.32 3.48 -8.58
N ILE A 3 14.50 2.50 -8.97
CA ILE A 3 14.83 1.07 -8.89
C ILE A 3 16.00 0.75 -9.84
N ALA A 4 15.97 1.29 -11.06
CA ALA A 4 17.02 1.04 -12.05
C ALA A 4 18.40 1.63 -11.65
N ALA A 5 18.43 2.58 -10.71
CA ALA A 5 19.69 3.10 -10.17
C ALA A 5 20.40 2.09 -9.25
N VAL A 6 19.67 1.16 -8.65
CA VAL A 6 20.21 0.23 -7.63
C VAL A 6 19.99 -1.24 -7.96
N ALA A 7 19.44 -1.55 -9.11
CA ALA A 7 19.15 -2.91 -9.57
C ALA A 7 19.44 -3.05 -11.07
N GLN A 8 19.45 -4.29 -11.54
CA GLN A 8 19.38 -4.63 -12.95
C GLN A 8 17.91 -4.80 -13.32
N VAL A 9 17.44 -4.02 -14.28
CA VAL A 9 16.03 -4.00 -14.71
C VAL A 9 15.96 -4.39 -16.18
N GLU A 10 15.17 -5.40 -16.49
CA GLU A 10 14.77 -5.75 -17.85
C GLU A 10 13.27 -5.44 -17.98
N LEU A 11 12.91 -4.61 -18.94
CA LEU A 11 11.55 -4.32 -19.33
C LEU A 11 11.29 -4.88 -20.72
N LYS A 12 10.23 -5.68 -20.86
CA LYS A 12 9.63 -6.05 -22.15
C LYS A 12 8.24 -5.44 -22.21
N THR A 13 7.95 -4.65 -23.22
CA THR A 13 6.64 -3.99 -23.34
C THR A 13 6.20 -3.98 -24.80
N ARG A 14 4.91 -4.22 -25.02
CA ARG A 14 4.27 -4.18 -26.33
C ARG A 14 2.84 -3.65 -26.21
N PRO A 15 2.49 -2.56 -26.93
CA PRO A 15 1.10 -2.14 -27.06
C PRO A 15 0.31 -3.14 -27.94
N GLU A 16 -1.00 -3.14 -27.81
CA GLU A 16 -1.86 -4.06 -28.56
C GLU A 16 -1.83 -3.82 -30.08
N SER A 17 -1.56 -2.57 -30.47
CA SER A 17 -1.52 -2.13 -31.87
C SER A 17 -0.25 -2.53 -32.64
N GLU A 18 0.78 -3.06 -31.96
CA GLU A 18 2.07 -3.39 -32.57
C GLU A 18 2.34 -4.90 -32.55
N GLU A 19 3.00 -5.40 -33.60
CA GLU A 19 3.40 -6.81 -33.69
C GLU A 19 4.64 -7.12 -32.84
N LEU A 20 5.60 -6.17 -32.83
CA LEU A 20 6.82 -6.27 -32.05
C LEU A 20 6.78 -5.34 -30.85
N GLY A 21 7.33 -5.79 -29.74
CA GLY A 21 7.56 -4.99 -28.56
C GLY A 21 9.01 -4.49 -28.47
N THR A 22 9.28 -3.76 -27.42
CA THR A 22 10.60 -3.28 -27.07
C THR A 22 11.10 -3.98 -25.81
N LYS A 23 12.36 -4.47 -25.85
CA LYS A 23 13.11 -4.91 -24.69
C LYS A 23 14.13 -3.83 -24.33
N LEU A 24 14.12 -3.39 -23.09
CA LEU A 24 15.04 -2.41 -22.53
C LEU A 24 15.75 -3.01 -21.32
N VAL A 25 17.07 -2.96 -21.30
CA VAL A 25 17.90 -3.40 -20.17
C VAL A 25 18.63 -2.20 -19.58
N ILE A 26 18.49 -2.01 -18.27
CA ILE A 26 19.10 -0.90 -17.52
C ILE A 26 19.78 -1.49 -16.28
N ALA A 27 21.01 -1.08 -16.02
CA ALA A 27 21.73 -1.39 -14.79
C ALA A 27 22.44 -0.15 -14.25
N GLY A 28 22.23 0.14 -12.95
CA GLY A 28 22.86 1.28 -12.29
C GLY A 28 22.60 2.62 -13.00
N SER A 29 21.38 2.86 -13.44
CA SER A 29 20.93 4.03 -14.22
C SER A 29 21.48 4.14 -15.66
N LYS A 30 22.22 3.15 -16.15
CA LYS A 30 22.74 3.13 -17.52
C LYS A 30 21.92 2.18 -18.38
N VAL A 31 21.50 2.64 -19.55
CA VAL A 31 20.88 1.78 -20.57
C VAL A 31 21.99 0.91 -21.18
N GLU A 32 21.84 -0.39 -21.07
CA GLU A 32 22.78 -1.39 -21.62
C GLU A 32 22.36 -1.80 -23.04
N SER A 33 21.08 -2.03 -23.25
CA SER A 33 20.52 -2.37 -24.56
C SER A 33 19.07 -1.93 -24.71
N GLN A 34 18.70 -1.66 -25.97
CA GLN A 34 17.32 -1.49 -26.39
C GLN A 34 17.15 -2.19 -27.74
N GLU A 35 16.24 -3.13 -27.83
CA GLU A 35 16.04 -3.97 -29.02
C GLU A 35 14.56 -4.30 -29.23
N ALA A 36 14.18 -4.54 -30.49
CA ALA A 36 12.87 -5.07 -30.82
C ALA A 36 12.80 -6.55 -30.41
N VAL A 37 11.66 -6.96 -29.83
CA VAL A 37 11.48 -8.33 -29.35
C VAL A 37 10.02 -8.78 -29.56
N SER A 38 9.83 -10.04 -29.85
CA SER A 38 8.51 -10.65 -29.79
C SER A 38 8.16 -10.92 -28.33
N CYS A 39 7.08 -10.32 -27.86
CA CYS A 39 6.57 -10.53 -26.50
C CYS A 39 5.02 -10.37 -26.44
N SER A 40 4.41 -10.83 -25.37
CA SER A 40 2.98 -10.64 -25.13
C SER A 40 2.65 -9.15 -24.95
N LYS A 41 1.38 -8.77 -25.26
CA LYS A 41 0.92 -7.40 -24.97
C LYS A 41 1.03 -7.08 -23.48
N GLY A 42 1.29 -5.81 -23.17
CA GLY A 42 1.47 -5.33 -21.80
C GLY A 42 2.94 -5.08 -21.46
N SER A 43 3.25 -4.96 -20.19
CA SER A 43 4.59 -4.66 -19.70
C SER A 43 5.04 -5.72 -18.69
N ASN A 44 6.24 -6.27 -18.92
CA ASN A 44 6.88 -7.23 -18.04
C ASN A 44 8.17 -6.62 -17.50
N PHE A 45 8.26 -6.47 -16.18
CA PHE A 45 9.44 -5.97 -15.48
C PHE A 45 10.13 -7.11 -14.74
N SER A 46 11.40 -7.35 -15.05
CA SER A 46 12.29 -8.21 -14.28
C SER A 46 13.28 -7.37 -13.52
N ILE A 47 13.27 -7.43 -12.19
CA ILE A 47 14.18 -6.70 -11.31
C ILE A 47 15.10 -7.72 -10.65
N LYS A 48 16.39 -7.62 -10.92
CA LYS A 48 17.40 -8.58 -10.47
C LYS A 48 18.51 -7.87 -9.71
N ASN A 49 19.20 -8.60 -8.85
CA ASN A 49 20.39 -8.14 -8.14
C ASN A 49 20.20 -6.79 -7.44
N LEU A 50 19.09 -6.64 -6.71
CA LEU A 50 18.79 -5.44 -5.93
C LEU A 50 19.99 -5.07 -5.03
N PHE A 51 20.40 -3.79 -5.07
CA PHE A 51 21.56 -3.22 -4.39
C PHE A 51 22.91 -3.82 -4.82
N PHE A 52 23.03 -4.30 -6.07
CA PHE A 52 24.28 -4.86 -6.58
C PHE A 52 25.47 -3.86 -6.50
N ASN A 53 25.18 -2.58 -6.70
CA ASN A 53 26.14 -1.48 -6.67
C ASN A 53 26.20 -0.73 -5.33
N ILE A 54 25.45 -1.15 -4.30
CA ILE A 54 25.44 -0.54 -2.98
C ILE A 54 25.58 -1.64 -1.90
N PRO A 55 26.80 -2.16 -1.69
CA PRO A 55 27.03 -3.29 -0.78
C PRO A 55 26.52 -3.06 0.66
N ALA A 56 26.61 -1.81 1.14
CA ALA A 56 26.10 -1.45 2.46
C ALA A 56 24.59 -1.72 2.57
N ARG A 57 23.77 -1.25 1.60
CA ARG A 57 22.32 -1.49 1.59
C ARG A 57 22.00 -2.97 1.44
N ARG A 58 22.75 -3.72 0.65
CA ARG A 58 22.56 -5.16 0.50
C ARG A 58 22.73 -5.91 1.83
N LYS A 59 23.67 -5.49 2.68
CA LYS A 59 23.88 -6.08 4.02
C LYS A 59 22.74 -5.78 4.99
N PHE A 60 21.94 -4.74 4.77
CA PHE A 60 20.78 -4.39 5.60
C PHE A 60 19.49 -5.13 5.21
N LEU A 61 19.48 -5.89 4.11
CA LEU A 61 18.35 -6.76 3.80
C LEU A 61 18.18 -7.79 4.92
N LYS A 62 16.96 -7.90 5.39
CA LYS A 62 16.58 -8.81 6.46
C LYS A 62 16.41 -10.23 5.93
N ALA A 63 16.02 -11.15 6.80
CA ALA A 63 15.67 -12.51 6.39
C ALA A 63 14.52 -12.49 5.36
N ASN A 64 14.54 -13.45 4.43
CA ASN A 64 13.55 -13.55 3.36
C ASN A 64 12.10 -13.50 3.85
N SER A 65 11.81 -14.12 5.00
CA SER A 65 10.47 -14.09 5.62
C SER A 65 10.05 -12.69 6.05
N THR A 66 11.00 -11.89 6.55
CA THR A 66 10.74 -10.50 6.95
C THR A 66 10.51 -9.61 5.73
N GLU A 67 11.35 -9.77 4.69
CA GLU A 67 11.18 -9.02 3.45
C GLU A 67 9.88 -9.41 2.73
N LEU A 68 9.52 -10.69 2.73
CA LEU A 68 8.22 -11.13 2.20
C LEU A 68 7.05 -10.48 2.96
N SER A 69 7.12 -10.41 4.29
CA SER A 69 6.09 -9.74 5.09
C SER A 69 5.96 -8.25 4.74
N ASN A 70 7.06 -7.56 4.48
CA ASN A 70 7.06 -6.17 4.01
C ASN A 70 6.40 -6.06 2.62
N ILE A 71 6.75 -6.96 1.69
CA ILE A 71 6.16 -7.00 0.35
C ILE A 71 4.65 -7.24 0.43
N LEU A 72 4.21 -8.18 1.26
CA LEU A 72 2.79 -8.47 1.47
C LEU A 72 2.04 -7.24 1.98
N THR A 73 2.62 -6.51 2.94
CA THR A 73 2.03 -5.28 3.47
C THR A 73 1.84 -4.20 2.39
N GLU A 74 2.83 -4.00 1.51
CA GLU A 74 2.70 -3.05 0.40
C GLU A 74 1.72 -3.54 -0.67
N PHE A 75 1.71 -4.85 -0.94
CA PHE A 75 0.75 -5.46 -1.87
C PHE A 75 -0.69 -5.30 -1.38
N GLU A 76 -0.95 -5.55 -0.09
CA GLU A 76 -2.26 -5.37 0.54
C GLU A 76 -2.78 -3.93 0.37
N ARG A 77 -1.91 -2.93 0.59
CA ARG A 77 -2.24 -1.51 0.43
C ARG A 77 -2.70 -1.19 -0.98
N ILE A 78 -1.97 -1.66 -2.00
CA ILE A 78 -2.30 -1.42 -3.40
C ILE A 78 -3.57 -2.19 -3.79
N ALA A 79 -3.69 -3.45 -3.39
CA ALA A 79 -4.85 -4.28 -3.69
C ALA A 79 -6.16 -3.75 -3.09
N LEU A 80 -6.09 -3.09 -1.93
CA LEU A 80 -7.23 -2.45 -1.27
C LEU A 80 -7.68 -1.16 -1.96
N VAL A 81 -6.73 -0.41 -2.54
CA VAL A 81 -7.04 0.85 -3.24
C VAL A 81 -7.65 0.60 -4.62
N HIS A 82 -7.27 -0.50 -5.27
CA HIS A 82 -7.66 -0.83 -6.63
C HIS A 82 -8.46 -2.15 -6.72
N PRO A 83 -9.67 -2.20 -6.14
CA PRO A 83 -10.52 -3.40 -6.23
C PRO A 83 -10.99 -3.69 -7.66
N GLU A 84 -10.96 -2.68 -8.55
CA GLU A 84 -11.26 -2.75 -9.98
C GLU A 84 -10.15 -3.39 -10.83
N VAL A 85 -8.98 -3.66 -10.24
CA VAL A 85 -7.85 -4.31 -10.89
C VAL A 85 -7.69 -5.73 -10.35
N ALA A 86 -7.44 -6.70 -11.24
CA ALA A 86 -7.07 -8.05 -10.82
C ALA A 86 -5.59 -8.10 -10.41
N PHE A 87 -5.31 -8.73 -9.27
CA PHE A 87 -3.96 -8.90 -8.74
C PHE A 87 -3.64 -10.36 -8.49
N TYR A 88 -2.44 -10.77 -8.87
CA TYR A 88 -1.88 -12.08 -8.58
C TYR A 88 -0.51 -11.90 -7.95
N LEU A 89 -0.25 -12.63 -6.85
CA LEU A 89 1.05 -12.61 -6.20
C LEU A 89 1.56 -14.02 -5.99
N TYR A 90 2.77 -14.26 -6.46
CA TYR A 90 3.47 -15.54 -6.30
C TYR A 90 4.78 -15.34 -5.53
N SER A 91 5.16 -16.34 -4.75
CA SER A 91 6.47 -16.43 -4.11
C SER A 91 7.03 -17.82 -4.33
N ASN A 92 8.19 -17.92 -5.03
CA ASN A 92 8.82 -19.22 -5.38
C ASN A 92 7.80 -20.21 -5.96
N ASP A 93 7.09 -19.81 -7.02
CA ASP A 93 6.06 -20.59 -7.72
C ASP A 93 4.80 -20.95 -6.90
N THR A 94 4.74 -20.50 -5.65
CA THR A 94 3.54 -20.67 -4.80
C THR A 94 2.65 -19.44 -4.95
N GLU A 95 1.39 -19.65 -5.33
CA GLU A 95 0.38 -18.58 -5.37
C GLU A 95 0.02 -18.16 -3.93
N LEU A 96 0.29 -16.92 -3.59
CA LEU A 96 -0.06 -16.33 -2.29
C LEU A 96 -1.40 -15.60 -2.36
N PHE A 97 -1.65 -14.90 -3.46
CA PHE A 97 -2.91 -14.20 -3.69
C PHE A 97 -3.39 -14.36 -5.12
N ASN A 98 -4.69 -14.58 -5.25
CA ASN A 98 -5.44 -14.54 -6.50
C ASN A 98 -6.67 -13.66 -6.25
N LEU A 99 -6.60 -12.41 -6.68
CA LEU A 99 -7.59 -11.39 -6.40
C LEU A 99 -8.18 -10.88 -7.72
N PRO A 100 -9.22 -11.51 -8.27
CA PRO A 100 -9.91 -11.00 -9.46
C PRO A 100 -10.56 -9.65 -9.17
N VAL A 101 -11.06 -8.97 -10.19
CA VAL A 101 -11.88 -7.76 -10.02
C VAL A 101 -13.09 -8.08 -9.16
N MET A 102 -13.30 -7.31 -8.12
CA MET A 102 -14.38 -7.55 -7.15
C MET A 102 -14.72 -6.28 -6.36
N PRO A 103 -15.92 -6.18 -5.76
CA PRO A 103 -16.26 -5.08 -4.86
C PRO A 103 -15.31 -5.00 -3.67
N LEU A 104 -15.10 -3.78 -3.15
CA LEU A 104 -14.15 -3.51 -2.05
C LEU A 104 -14.36 -4.43 -0.84
N ARG A 105 -15.62 -4.65 -0.42
CA ARG A 105 -15.92 -5.57 0.70
C ARG A 105 -15.37 -6.97 0.45
N GLN A 106 -15.57 -7.50 -0.74
CA GLN A 106 -15.07 -8.83 -1.11
C GLN A 106 -13.54 -8.84 -1.21
N ARG A 107 -12.92 -7.75 -1.67
CA ARG A 107 -11.47 -7.57 -1.70
C ARG A 107 -10.87 -7.63 -0.29
N ILE A 108 -11.47 -6.92 0.68
CA ILE A 108 -11.05 -6.99 2.08
C ILE A 108 -11.12 -8.43 2.61
N LEU A 109 -12.20 -9.14 2.31
CA LEU A 109 -12.37 -10.53 2.75
C LEU A 109 -11.43 -11.51 2.07
N ALA A 110 -11.08 -11.27 0.81
CA ALA A 110 -10.12 -12.09 0.08
C ALA A 110 -8.70 -11.92 0.63
N VAL A 111 -8.36 -10.73 1.10
CA VAL A 111 -7.04 -10.41 1.67
C VAL A 111 -6.93 -10.84 3.14
N PHE A 112 -7.92 -10.52 3.98
CA PHE A 112 -7.81 -10.69 5.44
C PHE A 112 -8.66 -11.85 6.00
N GLY A 113 -9.38 -12.54 5.15
CA GLY A 113 -10.14 -13.73 5.51
C GLY A 113 -11.66 -13.53 5.59
N LYS A 114 -12.37 -14.55 5.12
CA LYS A 114 -13.84 -14.55 4.99
C LYS A 114 -14.59 -14.38 6.33
N LYS A 115 -13.98 -14.77 7.43
CA LYS A 115 -14.57 -14.63 8.79
C LYS A 115 -14.88 -13.18 9.17
N LEU A 116 -14.16 -12.22 8.56
CA LEU A 116 -14.36 -10.80 8.82
C LEU A 116 -15.73 -10.30 8.33
N ASN A 117 -16.36 -10.99 7.40
CA ASN A 117 -17.60 -10.52 6.74
C ASN A 117 -18.75 -10.18 7.71
N GLN A 118 -18.99 -11.01 8.69
CA GLN A 118 -20.09 -10.82 9.66
C GLN A 118 -19.83 -9.66 10.63
N TYR A 119 -18.61 -9.19 10.70
CA TYR A 119 -18.17 -8.16 11.63
C TYR A 119 -17.94 -6.79 10.99
N LEU A 120 -17.93 -6.68 9.67
CA LEU A 120 -17.73 -5.41 8.99
C LEU A 120 -19.05 -4.62 8.88
N LEU A 121 -19.02 -3.41 9.39
CA LEU A 121 -20.04 -2.38 9.23
C LEU A 121 -19.58 -1.40 8.17
N SER A 122 -20.47 -1.01 7.24
CA SER A 122 -20.17 0.02 6.24
C SER A 122 -20.19 1.41 6.88
N VAL A 123 -19.26 2.24 6.44
CA VAL A 123 -19.22 3.68 6.71
C VAL A 123 -19.39 4.39 5.38
N ASP A 124 -20.34 5.31 5.32
CA ASP A 124 -20.54 6.17 4.15
C ASP A 124 -21.09 7.52 4.64
N VAL A 125 -20.25 8.54 4.55
CA VAL A 125 -20.56 9.90 4.99
C VAL A 125 -20.10 10.86 3.90
N ASP A 126 -21.02 11.64 3.38
CA ASP A 126 -20.75 12.65 2.36
C ASP A 126 -21.01 14.04 2.95
N THR A 127 -20.00 14.88 2.93
CA THR A 127 -20.05 16.26 3.41
C THR A 127 -19.55 17.21 2.32
N THR A 128 -19.74 18.50 2.50
CA THR A 128 -19.22 19.52 1.58
C THR A 128 -17.69 19.57 1.49
N MET A 129 -16.98 19.01 2.46
CA MET A 129 -15.52 19.07 2.55
C MET A 129 -14.82 17.74 2.27
N VAL A 130 -15.45 16.64 2.62
CA VAL A 130 -14.84 15.30 2.53
C VAL A 130 -15.92 14.24 2.38
N LYS A 131 -15.67 13.27 1.52
CA LYS A 131 -16.42 12.03 1.49
C LYS A 131 -15.63 10.94 2.19
N VAL A 132 -16.27 10.28 3.15
CA VAL A 132 -15.68 9.19 3.93
C VAL A 132 -16.44 7.92 3.62
N SER A 133 -15.75 6.89 3.17
CA SER A 133 -16.36 5.59 2.87
C SER A 133 -15.50 4.45 3.40
N GLY A 134 -16.05 3.25 3.44
CA GLY A 134 -15.31 2.05 3.80
C GLY A 134 -15.99 1.18 4.84
N PHE A 135 -15.18 0.57 5.70
CA PHE A 135 -15.68 -0.42 6.67
C PHE A 135 -14.93 -0.29 8.00
N VAL A 136 -15.68 -0.50 9.09
CA VAL A 136 -15.14 -0.64 10.45
C VAL A 136 -15.63 -1.96 11.03
N ALA A 137 -14.84 -2.56 11.91
CA ALA A 137 -15.22 -3.82 12.54
C ALA A 137 -16.09 -3.58 13.79
N LYS A 138 -16.99 -4.52 14.08
CA LYS A 138 -17.79 -4.51 15.30
C LYS A 138 -16.92 -4.61 16.55
N PRO A 139 -17.33 -4.00 17.69
CA PRO A 139 -16.58 -4.00 18.95
C PRO A 139 -16.18 -5.40 19.45
N GLU A 140 -17.01 -6.39 19.24
CA GLU A 140 -16.76 -7.79 19.65
C GLU A 140 -15.53 -8.43 18.99
N THR A 141 -14.94 -7.79 17.98
CA THR A 141 -13.72 -8.23 17.31
C THR A 141 -12.47 -7.56 17.83
N ALA A 142 -12.58 -6.74 18.87
CA ALA A 142 -11.45 -6.05 19.47
C ALA A 142 -10.36 -7.03 19.91
N ARG A 143 -9.10 -6.62 19.74
CA ARG A 143 -7.93 -7.44 20.09
C ARG A 143 -6.75 -6.57 20.47
N LYS A 144 -5.88 -7.11 21.33
CA LYS A 144 -4.67 -6.40 21.76
C LYS A 144 -3.65 -6.19 20.64
N LYS A 145 -3.59 -7.06 19.65
CA LYS A 145 -2.63 -7.01 18.54
C LYS A 145 -3.25 -7.60 17.26
N GLY A 146 -2.73 -7.17 16.10
CA GLY A 146 -3.10 -7.73 14.81
C GLY A 146 -4.42 -7.22 14.24
N ALA A 147 -4.91 -6.08 14.70
CA ALA A 147 -6.00 -5.38 14.04
C ALA A 147 -5.53 -4.79 12.70
N HIS A 148 -6.35 -4.95 11.67
CA HIS A 148 -6.06 -4.42 10.34
C HIS A 148 -6.52 -2.97 10.25
N GLN A 149 -5.58 -2.02 10.13
CA GLN A 149 -5.86 -0.60 10.26
C GLN A 149 -5.35 0.15 9.03
N TYR A 150 -6.30 0.54 8.16
CA TYR A 150 -5.98 1.15 6.88
C TYR A 150 -6.75 2.45 6.70
N PHE A 151 -6.00 3.53 6.42
CA PHE A 151 -6.54 4.79 5.91
C PHE A 151 -6.02 5.05 4.51
N PHE A 152 -6.90 5.53 3.65
CA PHE A 152 -6.55 5.97 2.32
C PHE A 152 -7.10 7.37 2.06
N VAL A 153 -6.30 8.23 1.46
CA VAL A 153 -6.72 9.56 1.03
C VAL A 153 -6.45 9.67 -0.46
N ASN A 154 -7.49 9.91 -1.25
CA ASN A 154 -7.42 9.97 -2.71
C ASN A 154 -6.60 8.82 -3.31
N GLY A 155 -6.87 7.60 -2.89
CA GLY A 155 -6.20 6.38 -3.36
C GLY A 155 -4.77 6.19 -2.85
N ARG A 156 -4.31 6.93 -1.84
CA ARG A 156 -2.98 6.74 -1.23
C ARG A 156 -3.09 6.28 0.21
N TYR A 157 -2.39 5.22 0.55
CA TYR A 157 -2.29 4.78 1.93
C TYR A 157 -1.65 5.86 2.80
N MET A 158 -2.27 6.10 3.96
CA MET A 158 -1.79 7.06 4.93
C MET A 158 -1.77 6.43 6.33
N ARG A 159 -0.75 6.77 7.10
CA ARG A 159 -0.69 6.45 8.52
C ARG A 159 -0.60 7.76 9.31
N HIS A 160 -1.70 8.11 9.99
CA HIS A 160 -1.75 9.35 10.76
C HIS A 160 -2.27 9.10 12.18
N PRO A 161 -1.50 9.43 13.23
CA PRO A 161 -1.87 9.17 14.61
C PRO A 161 -3.20 9.80 15.01
N TYR A 162 -3.49 11.01 14.54
CA TYR A 162 -4.73 11.73 14.83
C TYR A 162 -5.97 10.97 14.30
N PHE A 163 -5.95 10.50 13.06
CA PHE A 163 -7.08 9.73 12.52
C PHE A 163 -7.25 8.38 13.22
N HIS A 164 -6.13 7.72 13.53
CA HIS A 164 -6.18 6.51 14.34
C HIS A 164 -6.83 6.78 15.69
N LYS A 165 -6.40 7.84 16.39
CA LYS A 165 -6.97 8.24 17.67
C LYS A 165 -8.47 8.53 17.55
N ALA A 166 -8.91 9.30 16.55
CA ALA A 166 -10.32 9.62 16.35
C ALA A 166 -11.20 8.36 16.19
N VAL A 167 -10.72 7.34 15.45
CA VAL A 167 -11.44 6.06 15.36
C VAL A 167 -11.46 5.37 16.71
N MET A 168 -10.34 5.30 17.42
CA MET A 168 -10.27 4.61 18.72
C MET A 168 -11.12 5.31 19.79
N ASP A 169 -11.15 6.64 19.81
CA ASP A 169 -11.99 7.42 20.73
C ASP A 169 -13.49 7.11 20.50
N ALA A 170 -13.93 6.90 19.25
CA ALA A 170 -15.29 6.46 18.96
C ALA A 170 -15.65 5.07 19.54
N TYR A 171 -14.62 4.25 19.82
CA TYR A 171 -14.80 2.92 20.41
C TYR A 171 -14.43 2.86 21.89
N GLU A 172 -14.03 3.97 22.52
CA GLU A 172 -13.49 4.00 23.89
C GLU A 172 -14.40 3.30 24.91
N GLN A 173 -15.72 3.49 24.80
CA GLN A 173 -16.71 2.87 25.71
C GLN A 173 -17.21 1.51 25.23
N LEU A 174 -16.81 1.06 24.05
CA LEU A 174 -17.33 -0.14 23.39
C LEU A 174 -16.35 -1.33 23.44
N ILE A 175 -15.06 -1.06 23.68
CA ILE A 175 -14.03 -2.09 23.70
C ILE A 175 -13.16 -1.99 24.94
N PRO A 176 -12.50 -3.09 25.39
CA PRO A 176 -11.59 -3.06 26.52
C PRO A 176 -10.40 -2.10 26.29
N ALA A 177 -9.96 -1.45 27.36
CA ALA A 177 -8.81 -0.55 27.31
C ALA A 177 -7.55 -1.24 26.75
N GLY A 178 -6.89 -0.59 25.80
CA GLY A 178 -5.69 -1.10 25.13
C GLY A 178 -5.95 -2.12 24.01
N GLU A 179 -7.21 -2.43 23.71
CA GLU A 179 -7.57 -3.21 22.54
C GLU A 179 -7.85 -2.31 21.34
N GLN A 180 -7.79 -2.88 20.14
CA GLN A 180 -7.92 -2.20 18.86
C GLN A 180 -8.89 -2.96 17.96
N ILE A 181 -9.55 -2.23 17.07
CA ILE A 181 -10.40 -2.80 16.03
C ILE A 181 -9.78 -2.67 14.64
N SER A 182 -10.28 -3.48 13.71
CA SER A 182 -9.93 -3.34 12.30
C SER A 182 -10.81 -2.29 11.63
N TYR A 183 -10.20 -1.48 10.75
CA TYR A 183 -10.90 -0.50 9.93
C TYR A 183 -10.21 -0.32 8.58
N PHE A 184 -11.02 0.02 7.57
CA PHE A 184 -10.61 0.27 6.19
C PHE A 184 -11.37 1.52 5.74
N ILE A 185 -10.76 2.70 5.93
CA ILE A 185 -11.42 3.99 5.74
C ILE A 185 -10.78 4.74 4.59
N TYR A 186 -11.61 5.23 3.70
CA TYR A 186 -11.25 5.96 2.48
C TYR A 186 -11.78 7.38 2.55
N PHE A 187 -10.90 8.33 2.33
CA PHE A 187 -11.22 9.74 2.23
C PHE A 187 -11.07 10.19 0.78
N GLU A 188 -12.11 10.80 0.25
CA GLU A 188 -12.07 11.56 -0.99
C GLU A 188 -12.16 13.05 -0.63
N VAL A 189 -11.12 13.81 -0.95
CA VAL A 189 -10.99 15.23 -0.61
C VAL A 189 -10.53 15.96 -1.85
N ASP A 190 -11.02 17.20 -2.05
CA ASP A 190 -10.52 18.04 -3.13
C ASP A 190 -8.99 18.20 -3.03
N PRO A 191 -8.23 17.82 -4.07
CA PRO A 191 -6.78 17.97 -4.08
C PRO A 191 -6.27 19.38 -3.76
N ALA A 192 -7.07 20.43 -4.05
CA ALA A 192 -6.73 21.80 -3.72
C ALA A 192 -6.69 22.09 -2.21
N ASN A 193 -7.38 21.25 -1.42
CA ASN A 193 -7.46 21.36 0.05
C ASN A 193 -6.45 20.44 0.77
N ILE A 194 -5.62 19.72 0.02
CA ILE A 194 -4.61 18.82 0.58
C ILE A 194 -3.23 19.41 0.27
N ASP A 195 -2.41 19.59 1.30
CA ASP A 195 -0.99 19.79 1.08
C ASP A 195 -0.36 18.49 0.56
N VAL A 196 -0.08 18.43 -0.75
CA VAL A 196 0.47 17.25 -1.45
C VAL A 196 1.88 16.88 -0.94
N ASN A 197 2.54 17.77 -0.22
CA ASN A 197 3.85 17.54 0.40
C ASN A 197 3.82 16.75 1.71
N ILE A 198 2.67 16.30 2.17
CA ILE A 198 2.60 15.33 3.24
C ILE A 198 3.10 13.99 2.69
N HIS A 199 4.41 13.83 2.64
CA HIS A 199 5.04 12.52 2.57
C HIS A 199 4.68 11.77 3.84
N CYS A 200 3.62 10.99 3.81
CA CYS A 200 3.08 10.20 4.92
C CYS A 200 4.04 9.15 5.49
N LEU A 201 5.32 9.26 5.25
CA LEU A 201 6.37 8.39 5.76
C LEU A 201 7.47 9.14 6.52
N LEU A 202 7.37 10.45 6.67
CA LEU A 202 8.29 11.19 7.50
C LEU A 202 7.70 11.31 8.91
N TYR A 203 8.35 10.67 9.86
CA TYR A 203 8.42 11.20 11.21
C TYR A 203 8.76 12.69 11.07
N THR A 204 7.79 13.55 11.27
CA THR A 204 8.08 14.94 11.52
C THR A 204 8.76 14.97 12.88
N SER A 205 10.08 15.05 12.90
CA SER A 205 10.73 15.69 14.05
C SER A 205 10.05 17.06 14.18
N PRO A 206 9.61 17.45 15.38
CA PRO A 206 8.97 18.75 15.59
C PRO A 206 9.88 19.82 15.00
N SER A 207 9.31 20.71 14.21
CA SER A 207 10.01 21.88 13.68
C SER A 207 10.57 22.65 14.88
N PRO A 208 11.75 23.29 14.78
CA PRO A 208 12.26 24.15 15.84
C PRO A 208 11.28 25.23 16.30
N ARG A 209 10.27 25.57 15.48
CA ARG A 209 9.20 26.49 15.85
C ARG A 209 8.14 25.88 16.78
N ASP A 210 7.93 24.56 16.74
CA ASP A 210 6.93 23.88 17.59
C ASP A 210 7.43 23.71 19.03
N VAL A 211 8.73 23.92 19.28
CA VAL A 211 9.35 23.79 20.62
C VAL A 211 9.26 25.11 21.41
N GLU A 212 9.02 26.24 20.78
CA GLU A 212 8.94 27.55 21.47
C GLU A 212 7.58 27.83 22.11
N GLU A 213 6.49 27.19 21.69
CA GLU A 213 5.14 27.42 22.26
C GLU A 213 4.86 26.67 23.57
N TYR A 214 5.75 25.79 24.03
CA TYR A 214 5.59 25.07 25.31
C TYR A 214 6.44 25.60 26.47
N ARG A 215 6.98 26.84 26.34
CA ARG A 215 7.65 27.55 27.43
C ARG A 215 6.90 28.86 27.75
N MET A 216 5.73 28.73 28.31
CA MET A 216 5.09 29.77 29.15
C MET A 216 4.29 29.08 30.26
#